data_6eb962bece8c4298b44e40e5d2f5cfd3
#
_entry.id   6eb962bece8c4298b44e40e5d2f5cfd3
#
_cell.length_a   1.000
_cell.length_b   1.000
_cell.length_c   1.000
_cell.angle_alpha   90.00
_cell.angle_beta   90.00
_cell.angle_gamma   90.00
#
_symmetry.space_group_name_H-M   'P 1'
#
loop_
_entity.id
_entity.type
_entity.pdbx_description
1 polymer ?
#
loop_
_entity_poly.entity_id
_entity_poly.type
_entity_poly.pdbx_seq_one_letter_code
_entity_poly.pdbx_strand_id
1 'polypeptide(L)'
;MYYENWISFRNEIKTATRCILIEIMAGIKSAKSALRKKMKDIITQLNTEEKQRQSMKVFDKLCSLPQFRESTRISLYLSTKDEIDTIEILKYIFERKKIVFIPRYKGKEMEMVKLFSMQDYETLPLTKWNIKQPNVNELRENALQTGGLDLILIPGVAFTANGKRLGHGMGYYDKFLDLCLKKQQKIPHLIALAFNEQLCEDIPTSENDILLDLVLTEK
;
A
#
# COMPACT_ATOMS: atom_id res chain seq x y z
N MET A 1 35.45 18.58 -37.80
CA MET A 1 34.93 17.35 -38.45
C MET A 1 34.85 16.14 -37.50
N TYR A 2 35.94 15.66 -36.84
CA TYR A 2 35.86 14.50 -35.92
C TYR A 2 35.05 14.79 -34.64
N TYR A 3 35.11 15.97 -34.08
CA TYR A 3 34.43 16.37 -32.85
C TYR A 3 32.90 16.48 -33.04
N GLU A 4 32.44 17.00 -34.15
CA GLU A 4 31.03 17.13 -34.51
C GLU A 4 30.38 15.76 -34.77
N ASN A 5 31.08 14.84 -35.41
CA ASN A 5 30.63 13.47 -35.62
C ASN A 5 30.50 12.72 -34.26
N TRP A 6 31.39 12.99 -33.31
CA TRP A 6 31.34 12.36 -31.99
C TRP A 6 30.18 12.86 -31.17
N ILE A 7 29.84 14.17 -31.23
CA ILE A 7 28.66 14.75 -30.60
C ILE A 7 27.35 14.18 -31.17
N SER A 8 27.27 14.09 -32.51
CA SER A 8 26.10 13.50 -33.19
C SER A 8 25.87 12.05 -32.77
N PHE A 9 26.90 11.22 -32.83
CA PHE A 9 26.85 9.82 -32.39
C PHE A 9 26.45 9.65 -30.95
N ARG A 10 26.97 10.50 -30.03
CA ARG A 10 26.59 10.49 -28.62
C ARG A 10 25.11 10.86 -28.41
N ASN A 11 24.58 11.78 -29.22
CA ASN A 11 23.17 12.17 -29.16
C ASN A 11 22.25 11.08 -29.70
N GLU A 12 22.65 10.39 -30.77
CA GLU A 12 21.92 9.23 -31.32
C GLU A 12 21.82 8.08 -30.29
N ILE A 13 22.93 7.75 -29.62
CA ILE A 13 22.93 6.73 -28.54
C ILE A 13 21.99 7.15 -27.40
N LYS A 14 22.05 8.41 -26.94
CA LYS A 14 21.14 8.89 -25.88
C LYS A 14 19.68 8.80 -26.30
N THR A 15 19.38 9.13 -27.54
CA THR A 15 18.03 9.08 -28.10
C THR A 15 17.55 7.64 -28.20
N ALA A 16 18.34 6.73 -28.71
CA ALA A 16 18.02 5.30 -28.80
C ALA A 16 17.80 4.68 -27.41
N THR A 17 18.68 4.96 -26.45
CA THR A 17 18.55 4.48 -25.06
C THR A 17 17.26 5.01 -24.43
N ARG A 18 16.92 6.27 -24.68
CA ARG A 18 15.66 6.87 -24.17
C ARG A 18 14.43 6.22 -24.79
N CYS A 19 14.43 5.90 -26.08
CA CYS A 19 13.34 5.20 -26.75
C CYS A 19 13.15 3.79 -26.16
N ILE A 20 14.21 3.02 -25.99
CA ILE A 20 14.16 1.68 -25.40
C ILE A 20 13.61 1.73 -23.96
N LEU A 21 14.05 2.68 -23.14
CA LEU A 21 13.54 2.88 -21.79
C LEU A 21 12.04 3.19 -21.78
N ILE A 22 11.58 4.04 -22.69
CA ILE A 22 10.15 4.39 -22.83
C ILE A 22 9.32 3.14 -23.19
N GLU A 23 9.80 2.32 -24.11
CA GLU A 23 9.12 1.08 -24.52
C GLU A 23 9.07 0.06 -23.37
N ILE A 24 10.16 -0.12 -22.63
CA ILE A 24 10.18 -1.00 -21.45
C ILE A 24 9.20 -0.51 -20.39
N MET A 25 9.19 0.79 -20.08
CA MET A 25 8.26 1.38 -19.12
C MET A 25 6.80 1.24 -19.56
N ALA A 26 6.51 1.40 -20.84
CA ALA A 26 5.18 1.19 -21.40
C ALA A 26 4.75 -0.29 -21.29
N GLY A 27 5.66 -1.22 -21.56
CA GLY A 27 5.44 -2.66 -21.37
C GLY A 27 5.13 -3.02 -19.91
N ILE A 28 5.91 -2.53 -18.96
CA ILE A 28 5.67 -2.72 -17.52
C ILE A 28 4.31 -2.16 -17.12
N LYS A 29 3.96 -0.96 -17.57
CA LYS A 29 2.65 -0.34 -17.27
C LYS A 29 1.49 -1.16 -17.82
N SER A 30 1.61 -1.67 -19.04
CA SER A 30 0.61 -2.54 -19.67
C SER A 30 0.46 -3.85 -18.89
N ALA A 31 1.55 -4.52 -18.55
CA ALA A 31 1.54 -5.75 -17.77
C ALA A 31 0.92 -5.55 -16.38
N LYS A 32 1.28 -4.46 -15.66
CA LYS A 32 0.66 -4.09 -14.39
C LYS A 32 -0.86 -3.86 -14.55
N SER A 33 -1.31 -3.25 -15.64
CA SER A 33 -2.74 -3.02 -15.91
C SER A 33 -3.50 -4.32 -16.16
N ALA A 34 -2.93 -5.21 -16.97
CA ALA A 34 -3.50 -6.53 -17.25
C ALA A 34 -3.62 -7.38 -15.97
N LEU A 35 -2.56 -7.36 -15.12
CA LEU A 35 -2.57 -8.09 -13.84
C LEU A 35 -3.64 -7.53 -12.88
N ARG A 36 -3.82 -6.21 -12.79
CA ARG A 36 -4.91 -5.62 -11.98
C ARG A 36 -6.28 -6.09 -12.43
N LYS A 37 -6.53 -6.15 -13.73
CA LYS A 37 -7.80 -6.64 -14.27
C LYS A 37 -8.02 -8.10 -13.88
N LYS A 38 -7.02 -8.96 -14.13
CA LYS A 38 -7.08 -10.38 -13.78
C LYS A 38 -7.36 -10.59 -12.29
N MET A 39 -6.66 -9.88 -11.41
CA MET A 39 -6.84 -10.03 -9.96
C MET A 39 -8.19 -9.52 -9.49
N LYS A 40 -8.70 -8.43 -10.07
CA LYS A 40 -10.04 -7.95 -9.78
C LYS A 40 -11.09 -9.01 -10.11
N ASP A 41 -10.99 -9.65 -11.26
CA ASP A 41 -11.91 -10.71 -11.68
C ASP A 41 -11.85 -11.89 -10.69
N ILE A 42 -10.65 -12.32 -10.27
CA ILE A 42 -10.44 -13.40 -9.29
C ILE A 42 -11.08 -13.04 -7.94
N ILE A 43 -10.77 -11.86 -7.37
CA ILE A 43 -11.28 -11.45 -6.06
C ILE A 43 -12.79 -11.24 -6.05
N THR A 44 -13.35 -10.81 -7.18
CA THR A 44 -14.81 -10.65 -7.31
C THR A 44 -15.55 -12.00 -7.26
N GLN A 45 -14.88 -13.12 -7.61
CA GLN A 45 -15.46 -14.47 -7.54
C GLN A 45 -15.47 -15.04 -6.12
N LEU A 46 -14.67 -14.49 -5.20
CA LEU A 46 -14.73 -14.88 -3.80
C LEU A 46 -16.04 -14.41 -3.18
N ASN A 47 -16.81 -15.33 -2.60
CA ASN A 47 -18.02 -14.96 -1.87
C ASN A 47 -17.69 -14.26 -0.55
N THR A 48 -18.70 -13.63 0.04
CA THR A 48 -18.54 -12.85 1.27
C THR A 48 -18.06 -13.71 2.44
N GLU A 49 -18.56 -14.93 2.56
CA GLU A 49 -18.22 -15.86 3.64
C GLU A 49 -16.74 -16.23 3.60
N GLU A 50 -16.21 -16.53 2.40
CA GLU A 50 -14.80 -16.86 2.23
C GLU A 50 -13.89 -15.64 2.50
N LYS A 51 -14.28 -14.44 2.04
CA LYS A 51 -13.56 -13.21 2.37
C LYS A 51 -13.50 -12.96 3.88
N GLN A 52 -14.62 -13.15 4.59
CA GLN A 52 -14.68 -13.04 6.05
C GLN A 52 -13.82 -14.09 6.74
N ARG A 53 -13.90 -15.35 6.29
CA ARG A 53 -13.12 -16.46 6.84
C ARG A 53 -11.62 -16.21 6.72
N GLN A 54 -11.15 -15.81 5.54
CA GLN A 54 -9.74 -15.49 5.33
C GLN A 54 -9.34 -14.25 6.14
N SER A 55 -10.18 -13.22 6.23
CA SER A 55 -9.90 -12.01 7.01
C SER A 55 -9.70 -12.33 8.49
N MET A 56 -10.52 -13.21 9.08
CA MET A 56 -10.35 -13.66 10.46
C MET A 56 -9.04 -14.42 10.67
N LYS A 57 -8.68 -15.31 9.75
CA LYS A 57 -7.41 -16.06 9.83
C LYS A 57 -6.19 -15.14 9.73
N VAL A 58 -6.25 -14.16 8.83
CA VAL A 58 -5.19 -13.14 8.70
C VAL A 58 -5.11 -12.30 9.98
N PHE A 59 -6.24 -11.91 10.58
CA PHE A 59 -6.28 -11.21 11.86
C PHE A 59 -5.62 -12.01 12.99
N ASP A 60 -5.98 -13.31 13.14
CA ASP A 60 -5.38 -14.20 14.15
C ASP A 60 -3.85 -14.28 14.01
N LYS A 61 -3.38 -14.48 12.76
CA LYS A 61 -1.95 -14.50 12.46
C LYS A 61 -1.28 -13.16 12.75
N LEU A 62 -1.90 -12.05 12.36
CA LEU A 62 -1.38 -10.71 12.62
C LEU A 62 -1.20 -10.47 14.12
N CYS A 63 -2.18 -10.86 14.94
CA CYS A 63 -2.14 -10.72 16.41
C CYS A 63 -1.01 -11.54 17.05
N SER A 64 -0.56 -12.61 16.40
CA SER A 64 0.56 -13.44 16.90
C SER A 64 1.93 -12.89 16.53
N LEU A 65 2.03 -11.97 15.56
CA LEU A 65 3.30 -11.40 15.12
C LEU A 65 3.91 -10.46 16.18
N PRO A 66 5.18 -10.64 16.55
CA PRO A 66 5.89 -9.71 17.44
C PRO A 66 5.85 -8.28 16.94
N GLN A 67 6.05 -8.06 15.63
CA GLN A 67 6.05 -6.74 15.00
C GLN A 67 4.73 -5.99 15.24
N PHE A 68 3.59 -6.67 15.20
CA PHE A 68 2.29 -6.06 15.49
C PHE A 68 2.08 -5.84 16.98
N ARG A 69 2.47 -6.81 17.82
CA ARG A 69 2.29 -6.71 19.27
C ARG A 69 3.12 -5.60 19.90
N GLU A 70 4.34 -5.40 19.43
CA GLU A 70 5.29 -4.43 19.97
C GLU A 70 5.09 -3.02 19.39
N SER A 71 4.47 -2.90 18.22
CA SER A 71 4.17 -1.61 17.60
C SER A 71 3.15 -0.83 18.41
N THR A 72 3.42 0.45 18.62
CA THR A 72 2.52 1.39 19.31
C THR A 72 1.80 2.31 18.32
N ARG A 73 2.48 2.78 17.29
CA ARG A 73 1.98 3.71 16.28
C ARG A 73 1.82 2.97 14.95
N ILE A 74 0.57 2.66 14.61
CA ILE A 74 0.24 1.76 13.51
C ILE A 74 -0.54 2.52 12.44
N SER A 75 -0.12 2.43 11.18
CA SER A 75 -0.94 2.84 10.05
C SER A 75 -1.79 1.66 9.57
N LEU A 76 -3.09 1.90 9.42
CA LEU A 76 -4.08 0.93 8.99
C LEU A 76 -4.92 1.52 7.85
N TYR A 77 -5.03 0.80 6.72
CA TYR A 77 -6.00 1.17 5.70
C TYR A 77 -7.42 0.77 6.13
N LEU A 78 -8.41 1.52 5.66
CA LEU A 78 -9.82 1.17 5.86
C LEU A 78 -10.27 0.35 4.65
N SER A 79 -10.55 -0.92 4.89
CA SER A 79 -10.78 -1.91 3.85
C SER A 79 -12.02 -1.62 2.99
N THR A 80 -11.89 -1.92 1.72
CA THR A 80 -13.01 -2.06 0.78
C THR A 80 -13.51 -3.51 0.81
N LYS A 81 -14.63 -3.78 0.10
CA LYS A 81 -15.19 -5.14 -0.03
C LYS A 81 -14.25 -6.16 -0.72
N ASP A 82 -13.21 -5.69 -1.40
CA ASP A 82 -12.28 -6.52 -2.16
C ASP A 82 -10.90 -6.62 -1.50
N GLU A 83 -10.80 -6.24 -0.22
CA GLU A 83 -9.60 -6.31 0.60
C GLU A 83 -9.87 -7.10 1.89
N ILE A 84 -8.81 -7.58 2.53
CA ILE A 84 -8.91 -8.16 3.89
C ILE A 84 -9.59 -7.14 4.81
N ASP A 85 -10.63 -7.56 5.51
CA ASP A 85 -11.37 -6.70 6.42
C ASP A 85 -10.49 -6.28 7.60
N THR A 86 -10.43 -4.97 7.82
CA THR A 86 -9.59 -4.36 8.86
C THR A 86 -10.34 -3.90 10.11
N ILE A 87 -11.64 -4.14 10.19
CA ILE A 87 -12.47 -3.67 11.31
C ILE A 87 -12.06 -4.33 12.63
N GLU A 88 -11.86 -5.66 12.66
CA GLU A 88 -11.44 -6.36 13.86
C GLU A 88 -10.01 -5.96 14.27
N ILE A 89 -9.14 -5.68 13.30
CA ILE A 89 -7.79 -5.15 13.55
C ILE A 89 -7.90 -3.76 14.21
N LEU A 90 -8.78 -2.91 13.70
CA LEU A 90 -9.00 -1.57 14.24
C LEU A 90 -9.51 -1.61 15.69
N LYS A 91 -10.49 -2.46 15.98
CA LYS A 91 -11.01 -2.69 17.35
C LYS A 91 -9.88 -3.14 18.27
N TYR A 92 -9.11 -4.15 17.87
CA TYR A 92 -7.98 -4.66 18.65
C TYR A 92 -6.93 -3.58 18.95
N ILE A 93 -6.60 -2.73 17.98
CA ILE A 93 -5.65 -1.60 18.17
C ILE A 93 -6.15 -0.67 19.27
N PHE A 94 -7.44 -0.31 19.29
CA PHE A 94 -8.03 0.54 20.32
C PHE A 94 -8.12 -0.14 21.68
N GLU A 95 -8.54 -1.41 21.74
CA GLU A 95 -8.59 -2.20 22.98
C GLU A 95 -7.21 -2.30 23.66
N ARG A 96 -6.15 -2.41 22.87
CA ARG A 96 -4.75 -2.45 23.34
C ARG A 96 -4.15 -1.06 23.57
N LYS A 97 -4.96 0.01 23.49
CA LYS A 97 -4.53 1.40 23.70
C LYS A 97 -3.36 1.83 22.80
N LYS A 98 -3.25 1.24 21.61
CA LYS A 98 -2.30 1.63 20.59
C LYS A 98 -2.83 2.84 19.82
N ILE A 99 -1.96 3.54 19.10
CA ILE A 99 -2.32 4.72 18.31
C ILE A 99 -2.46 4.29 16.86
N VAL A 100 -3.61 4.55 16.26
CA VAL A 100 -3.87 4.23 14.86
C VAL A 100 -3.92 5.49 14.00
N PHE A 101 -3.31 5.38 12.83
CA PHE A 101 -3.34 6.38 11.78
C PHE A 101 -3.96 5.77 10.54
N ILE A 102 -4.82 6.52 9.86
CA ILE A 102 -5.53 6.09 8.65
C ILE A 102 -5.17 6.99 7.47
N PRO A 103 -5.21 6.49 6.24
CA PRO A 103 -4.92 7.28 5.07
C PRO A 103 -5.98 8.38 4.86
N ARG A 104 -5.48 9.58 4.57
CA ARG A 104 -6.28 10.71 4.09
C ARG A 104 -5.72 11.20 2.77
N TYR A 105 -6.53 11.14 1.73
CA TYR A 105 -6.15 11.52 0.37
C TYR A 105 -6.52 12.97 0.11
N LYS A 106 -5.55 13.76 -0.36
CA LYS A 106 -5.74 15.16 -0.76
C LYS A 106 -5.12 15.37 -2.15
N GLY A 107 -5.95 15.33 -3.18
CA GLY A 107 -5.49 15.41 -4.56
C GLY A 107 -4.57 14.23 -4.94
N LYS A 108 -3.30 14.51 -5.21
CA LYS A 108 -2.28 13.51 -5.56
C LYS A 108 -1.41 13.06 -4.37
N GLU A 109 -1.71 13.59 -3.19
CA GLU A 109 -0.98 13.31 -1.96
C GLU A 109 -1.79 12.41 -1.05
N MET A 110 -1.09 11.68 -0.19
CA MET A 110 -1.66 10.88 0.89
C MET A 110 -0.87 11.15 2.16
N GLU A 111 -1.58 11.35 3.24
CA GLU A 111 -1.02 11.46 4.58
C GLU A 111 -1.67 10.44 5.52
N MET A 112 -0.99 10.11 6.61
CA MET A 112 -1.55 9.25 7.65
C MET A 112 -1.94 10.12 8.84
N VAL A 113 -3.25 10.18 9.11
CA VAL A 113 -3.83 11.00 10.16
C VAL A 113 -4.45 10.15 11.26
N LYS A 114 -4.36 10.61 12.49
CA LYS A 114 -4.85 9.90 13.67
C LYS A 114 -6.35 9.69 13.63
N LEU A 115 -6.75 8.46 13.93
CA LEU A 115 -8.12 8.12 14.25
C LEU A 115 -8.23 7.97 15.76
N PHE A 116 -9.26 8.60 16.37
CA PHE A 116 -9.31 8.74 17.81
C PHE A 116 -10.00 7.60 18.54
N SER A 117 -11.03 6.98 17.91
CA SER A 117 -11.82 5.91 18.51
C SER A 117 -12.66 5.18 17.45
N MET A 118 -13.35 4.10 17.85
CA MET A 118 -14.36 3.46 17.00
C MET A 118 -15.52 4.41 16.70
N GLN A 119 -15.95 5.22 17.66
CA GLN A 119 -17.01 6.22 17.44
C GLN A 119 -16.57 7.26 16.39
N ASP A 120 -15.30 7.72 16.43
CA ASP A 120 -14.75 8.60 15.41
C ASP A 120 -14.77 7.91 14.03
N TYR A 121 -14.37 6.63 13.94
CA TYR A 121 -14.49 5.84 12.73
C TYR A 121 -15.91 5.78 12.18
N GLU A 122 -16.91 5.57 13.03
CA GLU A 122 -18.31 5.47 12.61
C GLU A 122 -18.83 6.76 11.99
N THR A 123 -18.38 7.90 12.49
CA THR A 123 -18.80 9.25 12.02
C THR A 123 -18.04 9.76 10.80
N LEU A 124 -16.97 9.07 10.36
CA LEU A 124 -16.20 9.49 9.18
C LEU A 124 -17.08 9.54 7.93
N PRO A 125 -17.00 10.63 7.14
CA PRO A 125 -17.70 10.73 5.87
C PRO A 125 -17.14 9.73 4.85
N LEU A 126 -18.00 9.31 3.92
CA LEU A 126 -17.61 8.49 2.78
C LEU A 126 -17.07 9.36 1.64
N THR A 127 -15.97 8.91 1.06
CA THR A 127 -15.45 9.47 -0.20
C THR A 127 -16.29 9.00 -1.38
N LYS A 128 -16.05 9.57 -2.57
CA LYS A 128 -16.66 9.09 -3.83
C LYS A 128 -16.30 7.64 -4.19
N TRP A 129 -15.31 7.07 -3.56
CA TRP A 129 -14.90 5.65 -3.70
C TRP A 129 -15.52 4.74 -2.64
N ASN A 130 -16.49 5.28 -1.85
CA ASN A 130 -17.14 4.57 -0.75
C ASN A 130 -16.17 4.10 0.36
N ILE A 131 -15.10 4.85 0.57
CA ILE A 131 -14.11 4.64 1.64
C ILE A 131 -14.31 5.74 2.69
N LYS A 132 -14.35 5.37 3.96
CA LYS A 132 -14.38 6.32 5.07
C LYS A 132 -13.06 7.10 5.15
N GLN A 133 -13.15 8.42 5.29
CA GLN A 133 -11.98 9.28 5.39
C GLN A 133 -12.36 10.56 6.14
N PRO A 134 -11.49 11.12 7.04
CA PRO A 134 -11.70 12.44 7.62
C PRO A 134 -11.72 13.53 6.54
N ASN A 135 -12.46 14.60 6.80
CA ASN A 135 -12.45 15.76 5.91
C ASN A 135 -11.02 16.30 5.73
N VAL A 136 -10.69 16.72 4.52
CA VAL A 136 -9.34 17.20 4.18
C VAL A 136 -8.94 18.48 4.95
N ASN A 137 -9.92 19.24 5.42
CA ASN A 137 -9.70 20.47 6.20
C ASN A 137 -9.78 20.23 7.72
N GLU A 138 -10.10 19.01 8.16
CA GLU A 138 -10.14 18.68 9.58
C GLU A 138 -8.73 18.59 10.15
N LEU A 139 -8.49 19.30 11.25
CA LEU A 139 -7.20 19.24 11.93
C LEU A 139 -7.05 17.92 12.68
N ARG A 140 -6.13 17.09 12.21
CA ARG A 140 -5.75 15.82 12.83
C ARG A 140 -4.24 15.70 12.91
N GLU A 141 -3.77 15.00 13.93
CA GLU A 141 -2.36 14.67 14.11
C GLU A 141 -1.87 13.85 12.90
N ASN A 142 -0.78 14.32 12.26
CA ASN A 142 -0.13 13.63 11.15
C ASN A 142 1.00 12.76 11.68
N ALA A 143 1.02 11.49 11.30
CA ALA A 143 1.98 10.51 11.79
C ALA A 143 3.45 10.95 11.62
N LEU A 144 3.81 11.46 10.44
CA LEU A 144 5.19 11.83 10.14
C LEU A 144 5.64 13.15 10.79
N GLN A 145 4.67 13.95 11.31
CA GLN A 145 4.98 15.18 12.04
C GLN A 145 5.09 14.96 13.56
N THR A 146 4.62 13.81 14.05
CA THR A 146 4.44 13.56 15.48
C THR A 146 5.16 12.30 15.98
N GLY A 147 6.25 11.88 15.33
CA GLY A 147 7.08 10.77 15.78
C GLY A 147 7.11 9.54 14.87
N GLY A 148 6.44 9.58 13.71
CA GLY A 148 6.48 8.50 12.71
C GLY A 148 5.56 7.31 13.04
N LEU A 149 5.84 6.18 12.42
CA LEU A 149 5.09 4.93 12.51
C LEU A 149 6.04 3.78 12.85
N ASP A 150 5.56 2.82 13.66
CA ASP A 150 6.28 1.58 13.94
C ASP A 150 5.93 0.49 12.90
N LEU A 151 4.68 0.49 12.45
CA LEU A 151 4.13 -0.49 11.53
C LEU A 151 3.19 0.18 10.54
N ILE A 152 3.27 -0.24 9.29
CA ILE A 152 2.35 0.15 8.24
C ILE A 152 1.69 -1.11 7.68
N LEU A 153 0.38 -1.25 7.87
CA LEU A 153 -0.42 -2.27 7.23
C LEU A 153 -0.84 -1.76 5.85
N ILE A 154 -0.47 -2.49 4.81
CA ILE A 154 -0.49 -1.98 3.42
C ILE A 154 -1.48 -2.77 2.57
N PRO A 155 -2.42 -2.12 1.87
CA PRO A 155 -3.31 -2.78 0.92
C PRO A 155 -2.64 -2.98 -0.44
N GLY A 156 -3.19 -3.87 -1.24
CA GLY A 156 -2.77 -4.05 -2.62
C GLY A 156 -3.68 -4.96 -3.42
N VAL A 157 -3.43 -5.00 -4.72
CA VAL A 157 -4.19 -5.81 -5.68
C VAL A 157 -3.59 -7.20 -5.83
N ALA A 158 -2.26 -7.29 -5.86
CA ALA A 158 -1.51 -8.54 -5.95
C ALA A 158 -0.21 -8.44 -5.17
N PHE A 159 0.29 -9.59 -4.75
CA PHE A 159 1.51 -9.72 -3.95
C PHE A 159 2.32 -10.94 -4.38
N THR A 160 3.61 -10.93 -4.08
CA THR A 160 4.44 -12.13 -4.17
C THR A 160 4.95 -12.50 -2.78
N ALA A 161 5.31 -13.75 -2.59
CA ALA A 161 5.85 -14.23 -1.31
C ALA A 161 7.14 -13.51 -0.87
N ASN A 162 7.89 -12.94 -1.82
CA ASN A 162 9.11 -12.17 -1.56
C ASN A 162 8.88 -10.65 -1.44
N GLY A 163 7.64 -10.22 -1.17
CA GLY A 163 7.33 -8.85 -0.78
C GLY A 163 7.06 -7.85 -1.92
N LYS A 164 7.02 -8.28 -3.20
CA LYS A 164 6.57 -7.39 -4.26
C LYS A 164 5.08 -7.12 -4.13
N ARG A 165 4.66 -5.88 -4.44
CA ARG A 165 3.28 -5.43 -4.32
C ARG A 165 2.81 -4.73 -5.60
N LEU A 166 1.61 -5.06 -6.05
CA LEU A 166 0.89 -4.30 -7.06
C LEU A 166 -0.22 -3.47 -6.39
N GLY A 167 -0.08 -2.17 -6.36
CA GLY A 167 -1.13 -1.26 -5.88
C GLY A 167 -2.18 -0.95 -6.95
N HIS A 168 -3.19 -0.13 -6.58
CA HIS A 168 -4.31 0.27 -7.47
C HIS A 168 -3.92 1.21 -8.63
N GLY A 169 -2.65 1.63 -8.72
CA GLY A 169 -2.12 2.41 -9.86
C GLY A 169 -1.94 3.90 -9.63
N MET A 170 -2.39 4.45 -8.50
CA MET A 170 -2.22 5.88 -8.18
C MET A 170 -0.87 6.21 -7.53
N GLY A 171 -0.13 5.20 -7.05
CA GLY A 171 1.17 5.35 -6.42
C GLY A 171 1.17 6.08 -5.08
N TYR A 172 0.02 6.12 -4.38
CA TYR A 172 -0.09 6.81 -3.08
C TYR A 172 0.82 6.20 -2.02
N TYR A 173 0.76 4.88 -1.87
CA TYR A 173 1.58 4.19 -0.86
C TYR A 173 3.06 4.26 -1.21
N ASP A 174 3.45 4.10 -2.48
CA ASP A 174 4.86 4.15 -2.88
C ASP A 174 5.49 5.52 -2.55
N LYS A 175 4.77 6.61 -2.84
CA LYS A 175 5.18 7.98 -2.45
C LYS A 175 5.20 8.19 -0.94
N PHE A 176 4.22 7.65 -0.22
CA PHE A 176 4.16 7.79 1.23
C PHE A 176 5.29 7.01 1.91
N LEU A 177 5.59 5.81 1.45
CA LEU A 177 6.69 5.00 1.96
C LEU A 177 8.05 5.66 1.71
N ASP A 178 8.27 6.18 0.49
CA ASP A 178 9.48 6.98 0.18
C ASP A 178 9.62 8.18 1.13
N LEU A 179 8.50 8.85 1.43
CA LEU A 179 8.49 9.96 2.38
C LEU A 179 8.78 9.51 3.82
N CYS A 180 8.27 8.34 4.24
CA CYS A 180 8.57 7.74 5.54
C CYS A 180 10.08 7.46 5.68
N LEU A 181 10.67 6.81 4.68
CA LEU A 181 12.10 6.47 4.67
C LEU A 181 13.00 7.72 4.74
N LYS A 182 12.53 8.85 4.21
CA LYS A 182 13.27 10.12 4.23
C LYS A 182 13.09 10.91 5.52
N LYS A 183 11.94 10.81 6.18
CA LYS A 183 11.56 11.69 7.30
C LYS A 183 11.68 11.08 8.68
N GLN A 184 11.57 9.75 8.81
CA GLN A 184 11.66 9.13 10.12
C GLN A 184 12.97 8.35 10.30
N GLN A 185 13.51 8.39 11.52
CA GLN A 185 14.79 7.74 11.83
C GLN A 185 14.69 6.21 11.89
N LYS A 186 13.55 5.70 12.39
CA LYS A 186 13.29 4.26 12.50
C LYS A 186 12.46 3.83 11.30
N ILE A 187 12.93 2.84 10.56
CA ILE A 187 12.18 2.24 9.44
C ILE A 187 10.98 1.48 10.02
N PRO A 188 9.73 1.76 9.58
CA PRO A 188 8.57 1.02 10.03
C PRO A 188 8.56 -0.37 9.43
N HIS A 189 7.95 -1.33 10.13
CA HIS A 189 7.62 -2.62 9.51
C HIS A 189 6.54 -2.45 8.45
N LEU A 190 6.73 -3.09 7.29
CA LEU A 190 5.82 -3.03 6.14
C LEU A 190 5.15 -4.39 5.96
N ILE A 191 3.89 -4.53 6.38
CA ILE A 191 3.16 -5.78 6.29
C ILE A 191 1.93 -5.60 5.40
N ALA A 192 1.81 -6.44 4.36
CA ALA A 192 0.58 -6.52 3.58
C ALA A 192 -0.37 -7.56 4.17
N LEU A 193 -1.66 -7.28 4.07
CA LEU A 193 -2.73 -8.23 4.36
C LEU A 193 -3.38 -8.63 3.04
N ALA A 194 -3.44 -9.91 2.75
CA ALA A 194 -3.88 -10.40 1.44
C ALA A 194 -4.74 -11.66 1.53
N PHE A 195 -5.68 -11.81 0.60
CA PHE A 195 -6.31 -13.09 0.33
C PHE A 195 -5.28 -14.02 -0.33
N ASN A 196 -5.43 -15.33 -0.15
CA ASN A 196 -4.56 -16.33 -0.80
C ASN A 196 -4.51 -16.12 -2.33
N GLU A 197 -5.63 -15.76 -2.92
CA GLU A 197 -5.83 -15.56 -4.35
C GLU A 197 -5.11 -14.33 -4.89
N GLN A 198 -4.65 -13.42 -4.01
CA GLN A 198 -3.84 -12.27 -4.39
C GLN A 198 -2.34 -12.60 -4.50
N LEU A 199 -1.92 -13.80 -4.09
CA LEU A 199 -0.54 -14.26 -4.28
C LEU A 199 -0.31 -14.67 -5.72
N CYS A 200 0.78 -14.19 -6.30
CA CYS A 200 1.24 -14.55 -7.63
C CYS A 200 2.76 -14.81 -7.62
N GLU A 201 3.25 -15.50 -8.64
CA GLU A 201 4.69 -15.85 -8.73
C GLU A 201 5.57 -14.63 -8.91
N ASP A 202 5.16 -13.70 -9.78
CA ASP A 202 5.90 -12.47 -10.02
C ASP A 202 4.98 -11.28 -10.34
N ILE A 203 5.51 -10.08 -10.05
CA ILE A 203 4.88 -8.80 -10.36
C ILE A 203 5.91 -7.95 -11.09
N PRO A 204 5.57 -7.39 -12.27
CA PRO A 204 6.44 -6.44 -12.94
C PRO A 204 6.75 -5.27 -12.01
N THR A 205 8.02 -5.03 -11.72
CA THR A 205 8.49 -3.96 -10.82
C THR A 205 9.22 -2.87 -11.58
N SER A 206 9.24 -1.68 -11.00
CA SER A 206 10.05 -0.54 -11.38
C SER A 206 10.95 -0.14 -10.21
N GLU A 207 11.93 0.72 -10.46
CA GLU A 207 12.89 1.19 -9.44
C GLU A 207 12.23 1.88 -8.22
N ASN A 208 10.99 2.37 -8.38
CA ASN A 208 10.25 3.06 -7.32
C ASN A 208 9.36 2.13 -6.48
N ASP A 209 9.27 0.85 -6.81
CA ASP A 209 8.44 -0.10 -6.06
C ASP A 209 9.21 -0.55 -4.79
N ILE A 210 8.62 -0.35 -3.63
CA ILE A 210 9.22 -0.70 -2.34
C ILE A 210 8.80 -2.12 -1.97
N LEU A 211 9.77 -2.95 -1.58
CA LEU A 211 9.52 -4.30 -1.09
C LEU A 211 8.94 -4.26 0.32
N LEU A 212 8.01 -5.15 0.58
CA LEU A 212 7.40 -5.36 1.89
C LEU A 212 8.21 -6.36 2.71
N ASP A 213 8.20 -6.20 4.03
CA ASP A 213 8.86 -7.15 4.94
C ASP A 213 8.08 -8.47 5.02
N LEU A 214 6.74 -8.41 4.91
CA LEU A 214 5.88 -9.58 5.00
C LEU A 214 4.60 -9.40 4.19
N VAL A 215 4.16 -10.46 3.53
CA VAL A 215 2.81 -10.59 2.97
C VAL A 215 2.08 -11.66 3.77
N LEU A 216 1.09 -11.26 4.53
CA LEU A 216 0.34 -12.11 5.43
C LEU A 216 -0.95 -12.59 4.77
N THR A 217 -1.07 -13.90 4.61
CA THR A 217 -2.27 -14.59 4.15
C THR A 217 -2.72 -15.62 5.18
N GLU A 218 -3.84 -16.28 4.95
CA GLU A 218 -4.26 -17.37 5.84
C GLU A 218 -3.36 -18.62 5.78
N LYS A 219 -2.64 -18.84 4.67
CA LYS A 219 -1.71 -19.96 4.45
C LYS A 219 -0.38 -19.76 5.14
#